data_281c8e6ca911dfb73456942edb8f3a11
#
_entry.id   281c8e6ca911dfb73456942edb8f3a11
#
_cell.length_a   1.000
_cell.length_b   1.000
_cell.length_c   1.000
_cell.angle_alpha   90.00
_cell.angle_beta   90.00
_cell.angle_gamma   90.00
#
_symmetry.space_group_name_H-M   'P 1'
#
loop_
_entity.id
_entity.type
_entity.pdbx_description
1 polymer ?
#
loop_
_entity_poly.entity_id
_entity_poly.type
_entity_poly.pdbx_seq_one_letter_code
_entity_poly.pdbx_strand_id
1 'polypeptide(L)'
;MNNMEEDTIDLLELAKALWQNILIIALVAVIFGSAAFGCTAFLIAPEYQATASLYVNNSSFSLGNTSFSISSAELSASNSLVSVYIYILNSRTTMEDVIKEADLTYTPEELSKMVSAKGINATGAFEVTVTSTSPSEAELIANTIAKLLPDRIAEIVDGSSVRIVDYAIIPSHRSGPSMVKNTVIGILAGGFLAGAVVTVRFLTDDKSKLMIKSADELREMYPDIPVLAMIPDMRVSEKKNGYYSSYYGQTGKKGGQKHGGKQGA
;
A
#
# COMPACT_ATOMS: atom_id res chain seq x y z
N MET A 1 10.51 -48.43 -7.00
CA MET A 1 10.43 -47.09 -7.59
C MET A 1 9.38 -46.34 -6.76
N ASN A 2 9.82 -45.48 -5.86
CA ASN A 2 8.93 -44.75 -4.98
C ASN A 2 8.19 -43.67 -5.83
N ASN A 3 6.91 -43.88 -6.00
CA ASN A 3 6.03 -42.81 -6.44
C ASN A 3 5.93 -41.84 -5.25
N MET A 4 6.66 -40.72 -5.30
CA MET A 4 6.34 -39.55 -4.52
C MET A 4 5.00 -39.07 -5.09
N GLU A 5 3.91 -39.33 -4.37
CA GLU A 5 2.67 -38.62 -4.58
C GLU A 5 3.00 -37.14 -4.34
N GLU A 6 2.99 -36.37 -5.41
CA GLU A 6 3.02 -34.91 -5.31
C GLU A 6 1.73 -34.51 -4.59
N ASP A 7 1.86 -34.14 -3.33
CA ASP A 7 0.80 -33.49 -2.54
C ASP A 7 0.43 -32.16 -3.28
N THR A 8 -0.40 -32.27 -4.30
CA THR A 8 -0.91 -31.11 -5.02
C THR A 8 -1.90 -30.40 -4.11
N ILE A 9 -1.47 -29.26 -3.58
CA ILE A 9 -2.33 -28.38 -2.77
C ILE A 9 -3.46 -27.89 -3.67
N ASP A 10 -4.69 -28.27 -3.38
CA ASP A 10 -5.85 -27.77 -4.09
C ASP A 10 -6.11 -26.30 -3.70
N LEU A 11 -5.73 -25.40 -4.62
CA LEU A 11 -5.88 -23.96 -4.44
C LEU A 11 -7.35 -23.54 -4.23
N LEU A 12 -8.30 -24.30 -4.76
CA LEU A 12 -9.73 -24.05 -4.59
C LEU A 12 -10.17 -24.38 -3.15
N GLU A 13 -9.67 -25.47 -2.58
CA GLU A 13 -9.95 -25.83 -1.19
C GLU A 13 -9.32 -24.84 -0.22
N LEU A 14 -8.09 -24.38 -0.49
CA LEU A 14 -7.42 -23.35 0.27
C LEU A 14 -8.19 -22.02 0.23
N ALA A 15 -8.64 -21.60 -0.95
CA ALA A 15 -9.45 -20.40 -1.11
C ALA A 15 -10.77 -20.50 -0.32
N LYS A 16 -11.41 -21.67 -0.32
CA LYS A 16 -12.63 -21.94 0.46
C LYS A 16 -12.37 -21.91 1.96
N ALA A 17 -11.26 -22.47 2.42
CA ALA A 17 -10.85 -22.41 3.83
C ALA A 17 -10.60 -20.98 4.31
N LEU A 18 -9.92 -20.16 3.49
CA LEU A 18 -9.73 -18.73 3.76
C LEU A 18 -11.07 -17.98 3.80
N TRP A 19 -11.98 -18.27 2.86
CA TRP A 19 -13.31 -17.66 2.82
C TRP A 19 -14.16 -18.03 4.04
N GLN A 20 -14.10 -19.25 4.49
CA GLN A 20 -14.82 -19.71 5.70
C GLN A 20 -14.31 -19.04 6.97
N ASN A 21 -13.03 -18.66 7.01
CA ASN A 21 -12.40 -18.00 8.15
C ASN A 21 -12.26 -16.49 7.99
N ILE A 22 -12.94 -15.89 7.01
CA ILE A 22 -12.78 -14.46 6.66
C ILE A 22 -13.11 -13.54 7.84
N LEU A 23 -14.05 -13.91 8.71
CA LEU A 23 -14.38 -13.14 9.91
C LEU A 23 -13.23 -13.11 10.92
N ILE A 24 -12.53 -14.23 11.09
CA ILE A 24 -11.36 -14.31 11.97
C ILE A 24 -10.21 -13.49 11.39
N ILE A 25 -9.98 -13.61 10.09
CA ILE A 25 -8.96 -12.84 9.38
C ILE A 25 -9.25 -11.35 9.50
N ALA A 26 -10.50 -10.93 9.28
CA ALA A 26 -10.94 -9.53 9.41
C ALA A 26 -10.78 -9.01 10.85
N LEU A 27 -11.14 -9.82 11.85
CA LEU A 27 -10.99 -9.45 13.26
C LEU A 27 -9.51 -9.19 13.61
N VAL A 28 -8.61 -10.10 13.22
CA VAL A 28 -7.17 -9.97 13.47
C VAL A 28 -6.62 -8.75 12.72
N ALA A 29 -7.01 -8.54 11.46
CA ALA A 29 -6.61 -7.37 10.69
C ALA A 29 -7.03 -6.06 11.37
N VAL A 30 -8.23 -5.98 11.92
CA VAL A 30 -8.71 -4.80 12.68
C VAL A 30 -7.92 -4.60 13.96
N ILE A 31 -7.59 -5.67 14.69
CA ILE A 31 -6.77 -5.58 15.91
C ILE A 31 -5.37 -5.02 15.58
N PHE A 32 -4.71 -5.55 14.54
CA PHE A 32 -3.40 -5.06 14.10
C PHE A 32 -3.48 -3.62 13.58
N GLY A 33 -4.52 -3.27 12.84
CA GLY A 33 -4.76 -1.89 12.39
C GLY A 33 -4.95 -0.93 13.57
N SER A 34 -5.72 -1.32 14.57
CA SER A 34 -5.93 -0.51 15.78
C SER A 34 -4.65 -0.35 16.60
N ALA A 35 -3.85 -1.42 16.72
CA ALA A 35 -2.55 -1.36 17.37
C ALA A 35 -1.58 -0.44 16.62
N ALA A 36 -1.51 -0.55 15.28
CA ALA A 36 -0.68 0.33 14.45
C ALA A 36 -1.11 1.80 14.55
N PHE A 37 -2.43 2.07 14.57
CA PHE A 37 -2.96 3.41 14.79
C PHE A 37 -2.56 3.94 16.17
N GLY A 38 -2.73 3.15 17.23
CA GLY A 38 -2.35 3.52 18.59
C GLY A 38 -0.84 3.80 18.71
N CYS A 39 0.01 2.93 18.17
CA CYS A 39 1.45 3.16 18.13
C CYS A 39 1.78 4.47 17.40
N THR A 40 1.18 4.72 16.25
CA THR A 40 1.45 5.94 15.46
C THR A 40 0.96 7.19 16.18
N ALA A 41 -0.18 7.12 16.89
CA ALA A 41 -0.78 8.27 17.56
C ALA A 41 -0.08 8.66 18.85
N PHE A 42 0.44 7.67 19.62
CA PHE A 42 0.94 7.89 20.97
C PHE A 42 2.45 7.73 21.13
N LEU A 43 3.12 6.93 20.29
CA LEU A 43 4.55 6.65 20.40
C LEU A 43 5.42 7.48 19.48
N ILE A 44 4.88 7.94 18.33
CA ILE A 44 5.65 8.67 17.34
C ILE A 44 5.35 10.17 17.47
N ALA A 45 6.40 10.98 17.63
CA ALA A 45 6.26 12.43 17.72
C ALA A 45 5.73 13.00 16.40
N PRO A 46 4.85 14.01 16.45
CA PRO A 46 4.37 14.69 15.24
C PRO A 46 5.52 15.44 14.58
N GLU A 47 5.58 15.37 13.26
CA GLU A 47 6.56 16.10 12.44
C GLU A 47 5.86 17.21 11.67
N TYR A 48 6.56 18.34 11.55
CA TYR A 48 6.14 19.53 10.83
C TYR A 48 7.16 19.85 9.74
N GLN A 49 6.67 20.27 8.59
CA GLN A 49 7.51 20.63 7.46
C GLN A 49 7.31 22.09 7.11
N ALA A 50 8.42 22.81 7.06
CA ALA A 50 8.49 24.20 6.58
C ALA A 50 9.31 24.23 5.30
N THR A 51 8.81 24.90 4.26
CA THR A 51 9.45 24.91 2.94
C THR A 51 9.73 26.33 2.51
N ALA A 52 10.95 26.60 2.09
CA ALA A 52 11.37 27.83 1.42
C ALA A 52 11.68 27.54 -0.04
N SER A 53 11.31 28.45 -0.94
CA SER A 53 11.52 28.34 -2.39
C SER A 53 12.59 29.30 -2.86
N LEU A 54 13.54 28.79 -3.65
CA LEU A 54 14.65 29.53 -4.22
C LEU A 54 14.69 29.38 -5.74
N TYR A 55 15.17 30.42 -6.41
CA TYR A 55 15.32 30.45 -7.87
C TYR A 55 16.75 30.71 -8.25
N VAL A 56 17.28 29.91 -9.17
CA VAL A 56 18.61 30.07 -9.74
C VAL A 56 18.56 31.09 -10.86
N ASN A 57 19.22 32.22 -10.65
CA ASN A 57 19.39 33.23 -11.68
C ASN A 57 20.82 33.11 -12.26
N ASN A 58 20.93 32.61 -13.49
CA ASN A 58 22.19 32.55 -14.18
C ASN A 58 22.41 33.85 -14.97
N SER A 59 22.93 34.89 -14.29
CA SER A 59 23.13 36.20 -14.89
C SER A 59 24.36 36.27 -15.80
N SER A 60 25.11 35.21 -16.00
CA SER A 60 26.29 35.19 -16.88
C SER A 60 25.97 35.26 -18.38
N PHE A 61 24.68 35.26 -18.76
CA PHE A 61 24.23 35.34 -20.16
C PHE A 61 23.52 36.68 -20.54
N SER A 62 23.69 37.73 -19.77
CA SER A 62 23.19 39.04 -20.14
C SER A 62 24.23 39.80 -20.96
N LEU A 63 24.62 39.29 -22.11
CA LEU A 63 25.33 40.08 -23.12
C LEU A 63 24.42 40.32 -24.33
N GLY A 64 23.77 41.50 -24.31
CA GLY A 64 23.04 41.98 -25.47
C GLY A 64 21.53 42.02 -25.31
N ASN A 65 21.06 43.23 -25.51
CA ASN A 65 19.72 43.76 -25.52
C ASN A 65 18.81 43.02 -26.53
N THR A 66 18.36 41.78 -26.26
CA THR A 66 17.39 41.08 -27.08
C THR A 66 16.47 40.25 -26.23
N SER A 67 15.20 40.42 -26.50
CA SER A 67 13.99 39.74 -25.97
C SER A 67 14.15 38.35 -25.42
N PHE A 68 13.62 38.17 -24.20
CA PHE A 68 13.51 36.93 -23.45
C PHE A 68 12.82 35.81 -24.22
N SER A 69 13.61 34.97 -24.85
CA SER A 69 13.22 33.60 -25.14
C SER A 69 14.12 32.70 -24.32
N ILE A 70 13.58 32.13 -23.24
CA ILE A 70 14.30 31.10 -22.46
C ILE A 70 14.55 29.94 -23.39
N SER A 71 15.82 29.76 -23.76
CA SER A 71 16.23 28.67 -24.61
C SER A 71 16.22 27.35 -23.81
N SER A 72 15.90 26.25 -24.45
CA SER A 72 15.94 24.93 -23.83
C SER A 72 17.34 24.58 -23.28
N ALA A 73 18.38 25.16 -23.85
CA ALA A 73 19.76 25.02 -23.38
C ALA A 73 19.99 25.75 -22.04
N GLU A 74 19.44 26.96 -21.88
CA GLU A 74 19.52 27.71 -20.63
C GLU A 74 18.74 27.02 -19.51
N LEU A 75 17.60 26.44 -19.85
CA LEU A 75 16.80 25.67 -18.89
C LEU A 75 17.52 24.39 -18.44
N SER A 76 18.19 23.69 -19.36
CA SER A 76 19.01 22.52 -19.03
C SER A 76 20.21 22.88 -18.17
N ALA A 77 20.86 24.01 -18.44
CA ALA A 77 21.97 24.55 -17.65
C ALA A 77 21.49 24.91 -16.22
N SER A 78 20.35 25.58 -16.09
CA SER A 78 19.76 25.93 -14.79
C SER A 78 19.43 24.70 -13.96
N ASN A 79 18.90 23.64 -14.58
CA ASN A 79 18.63 22.37 -13.89
C ASN A 79 19.90 21.67 -13.39
N SER A 80 20.98 21.73 -14.17
CA SER A 80 22.26 21.20 -13.74
C SER A 80 22.82 21.95 -12.55
N LEU A 81 22.67 23.28 -12.54
CA LEU A 81 23.06 24.14 -11.41
C LEU A 81 22.23 23.86 -10.14
N VAL A 82 20.93 23.62 -10.27
CA VAL A 82 20.10 23.21 -9.12
C VAL A 82 20.68 22.00 -8.41
N SER A 83 21.14 20.99 -9.17
CA SER A 83 21.76 19.79 -8.59
C SER A 83 23.04 20.10 -7.82
N VAL A 84 23.86 21.01 -8.35
CA VAL A 84 25.09 21.48 -7.70
C VAL A 84 24.75 22.25 -6.42
N TYR A 85 23.73 23.08 -6.44
CA TYR A 85 23.33 23.90 -5.28
C TYR A 85 22.73 23.02 -4.16
N ILE A 86 21.98 21.99 -4.52
CA ILE A 86 21.51 20.98 -3.56
C ILE A 86 22.70 20.24 -2.94
N TYR A 87 23.74 19.95 -3.73
CA TYR A 87 24.97 19.34 -3.19
C TYR A 87 25.69 20.29 -2.23
N ILE A 88 25.82 21.58 -2.57
CA ILE A 88 26.42 22.60 -1.68
C ILE A 88 25.62 22.75 -0.39
N LEU A 89 24.29 22.79 -0.49
CA LEU A 89 23.41 22.83 0.67
C LEU A 89 23.68 21.67 1.63
N ASN A 90 23.77 20.46 1.10
CA ASN A 90 23.98 19.25 1.92
C ASN A 90 25.44 19.08 2.40
N SER A 91 26.31 20.02 2.09
CA SER A 91 27.70 19.97 2.58
C SER A 91 27.77 20.19 4.08
N ARG A 92 28.72 19.54 4.73
CA ARG A 92 28.96 19.68 6.17
C ARG A 92 29.18 21.14 6.57
N THR A 93 29.97 21.87 5.82
CA THR A 93 30.29 23.27 6.11
C THR A 93 29.04 24.16 6.08
N THR A 94 28.16 23.99 5.07
CA THR A 94 26.91 24.72 5.03
C THR A 94 26.01 24.39 6.22
N MET A 95 25.96 23.13 6.65
CA MET A 95 25.19 22.74 7.84
C MET A 95 25.78 23.33 9.14
N GLU A 96 27.13 23.40 9.25
CA GLU A 96 27.81 24.06 10.37
C GLU A 96 27.49 25.55 10.42
N ASP A 97 27.47 26.24 9.27
CA ASP A 97 27.12 27.66 9.19
C ASP A 97 25.65 27.90 9.60
N VAL A 98 24.72 27.05 9.17
CA VAL A 98 23.31 27.13 9.55
C VAL A 98 23.12 26.90 11.04
N ILE A 99 23.79 25.90 11.63
CA ILE A 99 23.77 25.58 13.06
C ILE A 99 24.23 26.80 13.87
N LYS A 100 25.30 27.41 13.44
CA LYS A 100 25.89 28.59 14.11
C LYS A 100 24.98 29.81 14.02
N GLU A 101 24.41 30.08 12.85
CA GLU A 101 23.57 31.25 12.61
C GLU A 101 22.21 31.16 13.31
N ALA A 102 21.63 29.95 13.36
CA ALA A 102 20.35 29.72 14.01
C ALA A 102 20.48 29.31 15.48
N ASP A 103 21.70 29.30 16.05
CA ASP A 103 22.00 28.89 17.45
C ASP A 103 21.38 27.54 17.82
N LEU A 104 21.64 26.53 16.97
CA LEU A 104 21.08 25.18 17.11
C LEU A 104 22.03 24.28 17.89
N THR A 105 21.45 23.27 18.56
CA THR A 105 22.20 22.27 19.33
C THR A 105 22.46 20.97 18.58
N TYR A 106 22.14 20.92 17.30
CA TYR A 106 22.29 19.73 16.44
C TYR A 106 23.71 19.57 15.93
N THR A 107 24.05 18.34 15.59
CA THR A 107 25.23 18.06 14.77
C THR A 107 24.90 18.29 13.29
N PRO A 108 25.91 18.55 12.43
CA PRO A 108 25.69 18.70 10.98
C PRO A 108 25.00 17.48 10.34
N GLU A 109 25.31 16.28 10.84
CA GLU A 109 24.73 15.02 10.38
C GLU A 109 23.24 14.88 10.77
N GLU A 110 22.86 15.37 11.94
CA GLU A 110 21.46 15.41 12.39
C GLU A 110 20.67 16.42 11.58
N LEU A 111 21.20 17.64 11.42
CA LEU A 111 20.56 18.68 10.64
C LEU A 111 20.37 18.26 9.17
N SER A 112 21.38 17.63 8.58
CA SER A 112 21.30 17.12 7.20
C SER A 112 20.17 16.10 7.00
N LYS A 113 19.79 15.32 8.02
CA LYS A 113 18.64 14.40 7.95
C LYS A 113 17.29 15.11 8.04
N MET A 114 17.26 16.29 8.66
CA MET A 114 16.07 17.12 8.79
C MET A 114 15.81 17.96 7.54
N VAL A 115 16.87 18.23 6.74
CA VAL A 115 16.82 19.06 5.54
C VAL A 115 16.71 18.22 4.29
N SER A 116 15.75 18.55 3.43
CA SER A 116 15.57 17.94 2.11
C SER A 116 15.43 19.04 1.07
N ALA A 117 16.12 18.91 -0.06
CA ALA A 117 15.98 19.85 -1.15
C ALA A 117 15.61 19.15 -2.46
N LYS A 118 14.73 19.78 -3.24
CA LYS A 118 14.22 19.22 -4.48
C LYS A 118 14.06 20.30 -5.53
N GLY A 119 14.56 20.06 -6.75
CA GLY A 119 14.30 20.90 -7.91
C GLY A 119 12.83 20.82 -8.36
N ILE A 120 12.28 21.95 -8.77
CA ILE A 120 10.92 22.06 -9.30
C ILE A 120 10.96 21.95 -10.83
N ASN A 121 10.50 20.80 -11.35
CA ASN A 121 10.16 20.56 -12.76
C ASN A 121 10.87 21.44 -13.80
N ALA A 122 12.18 21.29 -13.98
CA ALA A 122 12.91 21.99 -15.04
C ALA A 122 12.74 23.53 -15.10
N THR A 123 12.40 24.16 -13.97
CA THR A 123 12.16 25.62 -13.92
C THR A 123 13.37 26.42 -13.46
N GLY A 124 14.46 25.78 -13.06
CA GLY A 124 15.57 26.44 -12.38
C GLY A 124 15.27 26.87 -10.95
N ALA A 125 14.10 26.49 -10.43
CA ALA A 125 13.75 26.70 -9.04
C ALA A 125 13.94 25.42 -8.23
N PHE A 126 14.17 25.56 -6.94
CA PHE A 126 14.22 24.43 -6.00
C PHE A 126 13.61 24.83 -4.65
N GLU A 127 13.11 23.82 -3.98
CA GLU A 127 12.52 23.94 -2.64
C GLU A 127 13.47 23.34 -1.63
N VAL A 128 13.60 24.00 -0.49
CA VAL A 128 14.28 23.49 0.70
C VAL A 128 13.22 23.27 1.76
N THR A 129 13.02 22.00 2.11
CA THR A 129 12.04 21.57 3.11
C THR A 129 12.78 21.09 4.36
N VAL A 130 12.42 21.63 5.51
CA VAL A 130 12.94 21.24 6.81
C VAL A 130 11.84 20.54 7.59
N THR A 131 12.18 19.38 8.14
CA THR A 131 11.28 18.56 8.97
C THR A 131 11.76 18.60 10.41
N SER A 132 10.93 19.10 11.34
CA SER A 132 11.20 19.11 12.78
C SER A 132 9.96 18.75 13.58
N THR A 133 10.15 18.38 14.83
CA THR A 133 9.06 18.19 15.81
C THR A 133 8.46 19.51 16.29
N SER A 134 9.17 20.62 16.10
CA SER A 134 8.70 21.98 16.42
C SER A 134 8.41 22.77 15.15
N PRO A 135 7.18 23.30 14.98
CA PRO A 135 6.81 24.11 13.80
C PRO A 135 7.65 25.36 13.63
N SER A 136 7.95 26.06 14.73
CA SER A 136 8.76 27.27 14.74
C SER A 136 10.23 27.02 14.43
N GLU A 137 10.75 25.88 14.87
CA GLU A 137 12.12 25.48 14.58
C GLU A 137 12.28 25.11 13.09
N ALA A 138 11.32 24.36 12.53
CA ALA A 138 11.32 24.02 11.11
C ALA A 138 11.34 25.29 10.23
N GLU A 139 10.52 26.29 10.58
CA GLU A 139 10.49 27.60 9.89
C GLU A 139 11.80 28.34 10.05
N LEU A 140 12.35 28.43 11.28
CA LEU A 140 13.61 29.13 11.57
C LEU A 140 14.77 28.55 10.74
N ILE A 141 14.92 27.22 10.75
CA ILE A 141 15.99 26.54 10.00
C ILE A 141 15.83 26.77 8.50
N ALA A 142 14.61 26.59 7.95
CA ALA A 142 14.36 26.76 6.52
C ALA A 142 14.67 28.20 6.06
N ASN A 143 14.29 29.20 6.86
CA ASN A 143 14.56 30.60 6.56
C ASN A 143 16.04 30.99 6.74
N THR A 144 16.72 30.40 7.70
CA THR A 144 18.18 30.57 7.87
C THR A 144 18.93 30.01 6.67
N ILE A 145 18.56 28.79 6.23
CA ILE A 145 19.12 28.20 5.01
C ILE A 145 18.87 29.11 3.80
N ALA A 146 17.62 29.57 3.62
CA ALA A 146 17.26 30.43 2.49
C ALA A 146 18.07 31.72 2.43
N LYS A 147 18.46 32.27 3.60
CA LYS A 147 19.29 33.48 3.69
C LYS A 147 20.77 33.21 3.46
N LEU A 148 21.32 32.14 4.02
CA LEU A 148 22.75 31.82 3.93
C LEU A 148 23.15 31.21 2.59
N LEU A 149 22.28 30.41 2.02
CA LEU A 149 22.60 29.61 0.84
C LEU A 149 23.00 30.45 -0.39
N PRO A 150 22.37 31.61 -0.71
CA PRO A 150 22.80 32.45 -1.82
C PRO A 150 24.26 32.92 -1.72
N ASP A 151 24.67 33.38 -0.53
CA ASP A 151 26.02 33.88 -0.30
C ASP A 151 27.02 32.71 -0.39
N ARG A 152 26.67 31.58 0.16
CA ARG A 152 27.51 30.36 0.11
C ARG A 152 27.71 29.86 -1.32
N ILE A 153 26.66 29.90 -2.13
CA ILE A 153 26.73 29.50 -3.55
C ILE A 153 27.62 30.51 -4.32
N ALA A 154 27.45 31.81 -4.06
CA ALA A 154 28.26 32.84 -4.73
C ALA A 154 29.76 32.74 -4.42
N GLU A 155 30.13 32.25 -3.23
CA GLU A 155 31.52 31.99 -2.85
C GLU A 155 32.15 30.80 -3.64
N ILE A 156 31.33 29.81 -4.01
CA ILE A 156 31.82 28.55 -4.59
C ILE A 156 31.70 28.55 -6.12
N VAL A 157 30.65 29.19 -6.66
CA VAL A 157 30.29 29.16 -8.07
C VAL A 157 30.29 30.59 -8.63
N ASP A 158 31.36 30.96 -9.30
CA ASP A 158 31.54 32.28 -9.91
C ASP A 158 30.38 32.62 -10.88
N GLY A 159 29.85 33.83 -10.75
CA GLY A 159 28.80 34.33 -11.63
C GLY A 159 27.40 33.74 -11.40
N SER A 160 27.25 32.92 -10.38
CA SER A 160 25.93 32.41 -9.99
C SER A 160 25.22 33.37 -9.01
N SER A 161 23.90 33.44 -9.11
CA SER A 161 23.07 34.10 -8.09
C SER A 161 21.82 33.29 -7.81
N VAL A 162 21.46 33.22 -6.54
CA VAL A 162 20.21 32.58 -6.07
C VAL A 162 19.34 33.64 -5.44
N ARG A 163 18.05 33.64 -5.77
CA ARG A 163 17.08 34.53 -5.18
C ARG A 163 16.03 33.77 -4.42
N ILE A 164 15.66 34.28 -3.26
CA ILE A 164 14.56 33.74 -2.48
C ILE A 164 13.26 34.12 -3.20
N VAL A 165 12.44 33.14 -3.50
CA VAL A 165 11.10 33.31 -4.07
C VAL A 165 10.09 33.44 -2.94
N ASP A 166 10.08 32.43 -2.04
CA ASP A 166 9.22 32.42 -0.88
C ASP A 166 9.98 31.98 0.37
N TYR A 167 9.71 32.67 1.46
CA TYR A 167 10.16 32.28 2.79
C TYR A 167 9.26 31.17 3.34
N ALA A 168 9.85 30.32 4.15
CA ALA A 168 9.09 29.33 4.90
C ALA A 168 8.15 30.02 5.91
N ILE A 169 6.97 29.45 6.07
CA ILE A 169 5.98 29.88 7.05
C ILE A 169 5.83 28.79 8.12
N ILE A 170 5.39 29.17 9.31
CA ILE A 170 5.12 28.20 10.40
C ILE A 170 4.01 27.24 9.93
N PRO A 171 4.29 25.93 9.85
CA PRO A 171 3.30 24.96 9.41
C PRO A 171 2.16 24.84 10.44
N SER A 172 0.91 25.01 9.96
CA SER A 172 -0.29 24.89 10.79
C SER A 172 -0.75 23.44 10.98
N HIS A 173 -0.26 22.52 10.13
CA HIS A 173 -0.64 21.12 10.14
C HIS A 173 0.60 20.24 10.23
N ARG A 174 0.45 19.09 10.94
CA ARG A 174 1.50 18.07 10.96
C ARG A 174 1.62 17.39 9.59
N SER A 175 2.83 17.20 9.14
CA SER A 175 3.16 16.51 7.89
C SER A 175 3.42 15.01 8.08
N GLY A 176 3.82 14.61 9.27
CA GLY A 176 4.10 13.22 9.62
C GLY A 176 3.76 12.86 11.07
N PRO A 177 3.75 11.58 11.40
CA PRO A 177 3.58 10.44 10.51
C PRO A 177 2.15 10.33 9.93
N SER A 178 2.01 9.75 8.74
CA SER A 178 0.68 9.53 8.14
C SER A 178 -0.05 8.40 8.88
N MET A 179 -0.99 8.76 9.74
CA MET A 179 -1.81 7.79 10.49
C MET A 179 -2.53 6.80 9.58
N VAL A 180 -3.08 7.30 8.46
CA VAL A 180 -3.81 6.46 7.50
C VAL A 180 -2.89 5.42 6.87
N LYS A 181 -1.70 5.82 6.41
CA LYS A 181 -0.74 4.88 5.78
C LYS A 181 -0.32 3.79 6.76
N ASN A 182 0.03 4.15 7.99
CA ASN A 182 0.48 3.19 8.99
C ASN A 182 -0.63 2.24 9.44
N THR A 183 -1.87 2.74 9.56
CA THR A 183 -3.04 1.90 9.87
C THR A 183 -3.32 0.90 8.75
N VAL A 184 -3.28 1.33 7.48
CA VAL A 184 -3.47 0.43 6.33
C VAL A 184 -2.39 -0.64 6.29
N ILE A 185 -1.13 -0.27 6.52
CA ILE A 185 -0.02 -1.24 6.61
C ILE A 185 -0.28 -2.25 7.74
N GLY A 186 -0.73 -1.77 8.90
CA GLY A 186 -1.10 -2.64 10.03
C GLY A 186 -2.22 -3.63 9.69
N ILE A 187 -3.28 -3.16 9.03
CA ILE A 187 -4.40 -4.00 8.58
C ILE A 187 -3.91 -5.08 7.59
N LEU A 188 -3.11 -4.69 6.60
CA LEU A 188 -2.56 -5.63 5.61
C LEU A 188 -1.65 -6.67 6.25
N ALA A 189 -0.75 -6.24 7.14
CA ALA A 189 0.12 -7.15 7.88
C ALA A 189 -0.66 -8.13 8.75
N GLY A 190 -1.67 -7.66 9.48
CA GLY A 190 -2.56 -8.49 10.31
C GLY A 190 -3.35 -9.49 9.46
N GLY A 191 -3.90 -9.04 8.34
CA GLY A 191 -4.63 -9.90 7.40
C GLY A 191 -3.74 -10.99 6.79
N PHE A 192 -2.52 -10.63 6.40
CA PHE A 192 -1.54 -11.58 5.87
C PHE A 192 -1.13 -12.63 6.91
N LEU A 193 -0.81 -12.20 8.14
CA LEU A 193 -0.46 -13.11 9.23
C LEU A 193 -1.61 -14.07 9.58
N ALA A 194 -2.84 -13.54 9.67
CA ALA A 194 -4.02 -14.36 9.93
C ALA A 194 -4.28 -15.36 8.81
N GLY A 195 -4.14 -14.95 7.55
CA GLY A 195 -4.25 -15.82 6.39
C GLY A 195 -3.20 -16.92 6.40
N ALA A 196 -1.94 -16.60 6.73
CA ALA A 196 -0.86 -17.56 6.87
C ALA A 196 -1.16 -18.59 7.96
N VAL A 197 -1.65 -18.17 9.12
CA VAL A 197 -2.04 -19.08 10.21
C VAL A 197 -3.17 -20.01 9.77
N VAL A 198 -4.20 -19.50 9.09
CA VAL A 198 -5.31 -20.30 8.56
C VAL A 198 -4.79 -21.31 7.54
N THR A 199 -3.87 -20.91 6.66
CA THR A 199 -3.24 -21.80 5.66
C THR A 199 -2.43 -22.91 6.33
N VAL A 200 -1.58 -22.57 7.30
CA VAL A 200 -0.80 -23.57 8.06
C VAL A 200 -1.73 -24.53 8.78
N ARG A 201 -2.78 -24.01 9.41
CA ARG A 201 -3.77 -24.85 10.11
C ARG A 201 -4.51 -25.77 9.15
N PHE A 202 -4.86 -25.29 7.96
CA PHE A 202 -5.48 -26.09 6.90
C PHE A 202 -4.55 -27.22 6.43
N LEU A 203 -3.25 -26.93 6.25
CA LEU A 203 -2.25 -27.94 5.83
C LEU A 203 -1.93 -28.97 6.92
N THR A 204 -2.05 -28.58 8.21
CA THR A 204 -1.78 -29.48 9.35
C THR A 204 -3.02 -30.20 9.86
N ASP A 205 -4.22 -29.86 9.40
CA ASP A 205 -5.46 -30.51 9.80
C ASP A 205 -5.62 -31.82 9.01
N ASP A 206 -5.15 -32.94 9.62
CA ASP A 206 -5.20 -34.30 9.08
C ASP A 206 -6.62 -34.81 8.79
N LYS A 207 -7.66 -34.09 9.24
CA LYS A 207 -9.05 -34.46 8.97
C LYS A 207 -9.41 -34.38 7.50
N SER A 208 -8.73 -33.55 6.71
CA SER A 208 -8.91 -33.49 5.26
C SER A 208 -8.37 -34.74 4.55
N LYS A 209 -7.39 -35.41 5.14
CA LYS A 209 -6.81 -36.67 4.61
C LYS A 209 -7.64 -37.93 4.93
N LEU A 210 -8.52 -37.84 5.92
CA LEU A 210 -9.40 -38.94 6.34
C LEU A 210 -10.78 -38.93 5.68
N MET A 211 -11.14 -37.89 4.98
CA MET A 211 -12.38 -37.85 4.20
C MET A 211 -12.14 -38.48 2.83
N ILE A 212 -12.52 -39.74 2.70
CA ILE A 212 -12.60 -40.44 1.42
C ILE A 212 -13.60 -39.71 0.52
N LYS A 213 -13.11 -39.04 -0.53
CA LYS A 213 -13.94 -38.16 -1.40
C LYS A 213 -14.56 -38.93 -2.57
N SER A 214 -14.01 -40.11 -2.92
CA SER A 214 -14.51 -40.90 -4.02
C SER A 214 -14.45 -42.41 -3.76
N ALA A 215 -15.29 -43.18 -4.46
CA ALA A 215 -15.26 -44.62 -4.38
C ALA A 215 -13.97 -45.25 -4.98
N ASP A 216 -13.34 -44.49 -5.88
CA ASP A 216 -12.09 -44.90 -6.52
C ASP A 216 -10.92 -44.80 -5.52
N GLU A 217 -10.89 -43.75 -4.69
CA GLU A 217 -9.93 -43.57 -3.60
C GLU A 217 -10.06 -44.67 -2.53
N LEU A 218 -11.31 -45.09 -2.25
CA LEU A 218 -11.57 -46.19 -1.33
C LEU A 218 -11.02 -47.52 -1.88
N ARG A 219 -11.15 -47.79 -3.19
CA ARG A 219 -10.61 -48.98 -3.86
C ARG A 219 -9.10 -49.00 -3.87
N GLU A 220 -8.47 -47.86 -4.03
CA GLU A 220 -7.01 -47.73 -4.05
C GLU A 220 -6.41 -47.92 -2.66
N MET A 221 -7.09 -47.41 -1.63
CA MET A 221 -6.66 -47.53 -0.23
C MET A 221 -6.92 -48.93 0.38
N TYR A 222 -7.97 -49.62 -0.08
CA TYR A 222 -8.37 -50.95 0.41
C TYR A 222 -8.70 -51.89 -0.75
N PRO A 223 -7.69 -52.38 -1.49
CA PRO A 223 -7.91 -53.25 -2.66
C PRO A 223 -8.61 -54.56 -2.36
N ASP A 224 -8.53 -55.05 -1.12
CA ASP A 224 -9.13 -56.32 -0.70
C ASP A 224 -10.61 -56.16 -0.27
N ILE A 225 -11.17 -54.97 -0.23
CA ILE A 225 -12.55 -54.75 0.20
C ILE A 225 -13.41 -54.34 -1.02
N PRO A 226 -14.34 -55.20 -1.46
CA PRO A 226 -15.21 -54.85 -2.59
C PRO A 226 -16.22 -53.79 -2.21
N VAL A 227 -16.28 -52.69 -2.99
CA VAL A 227 -17.33 -51.68 -2.87
C VAL A 227 -18.62 -52.27 -3.45
N LEU A 228 -19.56 -52.60 -2.59
CA LEU A 228 -20.81 -53.29 -2.97
C LEU A 228 -21.88 -52.34 -3.54
N ALA A 229 -21.94 -51.12 -3.09
CA ALA A 229 -22.88 -50.12 -3.58
C ALA A 229 -22.42 -48.71 -3.27
N MET A 230 -22.72 -47.77 -4.17
CA MET A 230 -22.53 -46.35 -3.97
C MET A 230 -23.90 -45.69 -3.87
N ILE A 231 -24.22 -45.08 -2.73
CA ILE A 231 -25.46 -44.34 -2.52
C ILE A 231 -25.15 -42.86 -2.76
N PRO A 232 -25.64 -42.26 -3.84
CA PRO A 232 -25.42 -40.84 -4.08
C PRO A 232 -26.12 -40.02 -2.99
N ASP A 233 -25.44 -38.99 -2.48
CA ASP A 233 -26.02 -38.04 -1.55
C ASP A 233 -27.12 -37.23 -2.27
N MET A 234 -28.35 -37.68 -2.07
CA MET A 234 -29.52 -36.98 -2.58
C MET A 234 -29.78 -35.77 -1.66
N ARG A 235 -29.01 -34.72 -1.83
CA ARG A 235 -29.45 -33.40 -1.36
C ARG A 235 -30.71 -33.04 -2.12
N VAL A 236 -31.84 -33.19 -1.49
CA VAL A 236 -33.13 -32.70 -1.99
C VAL A 236 -32.98 -31.19 -2.13
N SER A 237 -32.57 -30.76 -3.31
CA SER A 237 -32.74 -29.36 -3.72
C SER A 237 -34.25 -29.13 -3.82
N GLU A 238 -34.80 -28.40 -2.86
CA GLU A 238 -36.15 -27.85 -2.95
C GLU A 238 -36.27 -26.84 -4.11
N LYS A 239 -36.00 -27.31 -5.32
CA LYS A 239 -36.49 -26.66 -6.54
C LYS A 239 -37.49 -27.60 -7.21
N LYS A 240 -38.78 -27.30 -6.92
CA LYS A 240 -39.89 -27.75 -7.74
C LYS A 240 -39.52 -27.73 -9.22
N ASN A 241 -39.21 -28.91 -9.77
CA ASN A 241 -39.55 -29.23 -11.14
C ASN A 241 -39.53 -30.75 -11.30
N GLY A 242 -40.72 -31.29 -11.44
CA GLY A 242 -40.99 -32.70 -11.49
C GLY A 242 -40.40 -33.37 -12.73
N TYR A 243 -39.57 -34.37 -12.44
CA TYR A 243 -39.19 -35.37 -13.42
C TYR A 243 -39.29 -36.81 -12.85
N TYR A 244 -39.61 -36.98 -11.58
CA TYR A 244 -39.77 -38.32 -10.96
C TYR A 244 -41.20 -38.75 -10.64
N SER A 245 -42.21 -38.00 -11.14
CA SER A 245 -43.62 -38.37 -10.95
C SER A 245 -44.14 -39.37 -11.99
N SER A 246 -43.32 -39.80 -12.97
CA SER A 246 -43.79 -40.59 -14.10
C SER A 246 -43.58 -42.11 -14.02
N TYR A 247 -42.86 -42.61 -13.00
CA TYR A 247 -42.53 -44.03 -12.97
C TYR A 247 -43.31 -44.91 -11.97
N TYR A 248 -44.10 -44.29 -11.07
CA TYR A 248 -44.92 -45.05 -10.07
C TYR A 248 -46.42 -44.98 -10.26
N GLY A 249 -46.91 -44.45 -11.41
CA GLY A 249 -48.34 -44.22 -11.63
C GLY A 249 -49.03 -45.19 -12.60
N GLN A 250 -48.41 -46.32 -12.99
CA GLN A 250 -49.01 -47.20 -13.99
C GLN A 250 -49.10 -48.68 -13.59
N THR A 251 -49.63 -48.90 -12.38
CA THR A 251 -50.20 -50.20 -12.02
C THR A 251 -51.41 -49.99 -11.13
N GLY A 252 -52.61 -50.00 -11.75
CA GLY A 252 -53.85 -50.15 -11.03
C GLY A 252 -54.90 -49.12 -11.32
N LYS A 253 -55.64 -49.29 -12.39
CA LYS A 253 -57.10 -49.30 -12.40
C LYS A 253 -57.63 -49.57 -13.79
N LYS A 254 -57.91 -50.81 -14.05
CA LYS A 254 -59.01 -51.21 -14.93
C LYS A 254 -60.32 -51.17 -14.07
N GLY A 255 -61.37 -50.60 -14.64
CA GLY A 255 -62.72 -50.91 -14.20
C GLY A 255 -63.54 -49.72 -13.70
N GLY A 256 -64.57 -49.36 -14.46
CA GLY A 256 -65.65 -48.51 -13.93
C GLY A 256 -66.29 -47.57 -14.99
N GLN A 257 -67.07 -48.20 -15.86
CA GLN A 257 -68.06 -47.58 -16.73
C GLN A 257 -69.13 -46.81 -15.95
N LYS A 258 -69.54 -45.65 -16.43
CA LYS A 258 -70.93 -45.31 -16.77
C LYS A 258 -71.28 -43.84 -16.58
N HIS A 259 -71.77 -43.33 -17.67
CA HIS A 259 -73.03 -42.62 -17.88
C HIS A 259 -73.35 -41.28 -17.27
N GLY A 260 -73.75 -40.43 -18.17
CA GLY A 260 -74.85 -39.46 -18.04
C GLY A 260 -74.37 -38.05 -17.81
N GLY A 261 -74.59 -37.09 -18.60
CA GLY A 261 -75.74 -36.67 -19.27
C GLY A 261 -75.92 -35.19 -19.11
N LYS A 262 -75.97 -34.50 -20.23
CA LYS A 262 -76.78 -33.34 -20.50
C LYS A 262 -76.77 -32.03 -19.69
N GLN A 263 -76.56 -30.96 -20.45
CA GLN A 263 -77.35 -29.72 -20.58
C GLN A 263 -77.22 -28.74 -19.40
N GLY A 264 -77.02 -27.51 -19.62
CA GLY A 264 -77.55 -26.49 -20.48
C GLY A 264 -77.29 -25.12 -19.82
N ALA A 265 -77.40 -24.18 -20.66
CA ALA A 265 -77.44 -22.75 -20.53
C ALA A 265 -76.12 -22.00 -20.42
#